data_9161fb02069ab4e49c1be82680c7e640
#
_entry.id   9161fb02069ab4e49c1be82680c7e640
#
_cell.length_a   1.000
_cell.length_b   1.000
_cell.length_c   1.000
_cell.angle_alpha   90.00
_cell.angle_beta   90.00
_cell.angle_gamma   90.00
#
_symmetry.space_group_name_H-M   'P 1'
#
loop_
_entity.id
_entity.type
_entity.pdbx_description
1 polymer ?
#
loop_
_entity_poly.entity_id
_entity_poly.type
_entity_poly.pdbx_seq_one_letter_code
_entity_poly.pdbx_strand_id
1 'polypeptide(L)'
;VFTDAEGNELTAPLSAATVNGWKQLTAPVPEGAVRFTGLHFEKSGSGLSHSALLLDQIVLTAHHAATNSDCPSVHLNSTAVTVDAGAKATISGTATMENGKYPVRAANIAVKVDGKTQSGAAAMNGSGLTVTTGALAAGTHTVTIDVSDDAGNRTRVCATVTAGSAANAFADTASHWARGYASLLNTRGIMKGEGKGGSMYFYPDRNLTRKEFAVTMARTLGLDTSSADVSAFADSDSIPSWAAGAVNAVAKAGFMTGESRGGVMYFNPDADITRAEVMTVIGRLLPRGYAAASLNYRDASAIPSWAAEHVKTCVSAGIIGGYTDGTLLPLGRITRGEIAKVLALL
;
A
#
# COMPACT_ATOMS: atom_id res chain seq x y z
N VAL A 1 -12.03 15.09 23.20
CA VAL A 1 -11.30 14.88 24.45
C VAL A 1 -10.21 13.86 24.20
N PHE A 2 -9.03 14.14 24.64
CA PHE A 2 -7.84 13.29 24.56
C PHE A 2 -7.25 13.10 25.95
N THR A 3 -6.36 12.15 26.14
CA THR A 3 -5.54 12.06 27.35
C THR A 3 -4.07 12.00 27.01
N ASP A 4 -3.22 12.55 27.87
CA ASP A 4 -1.76 12.40 27.84
C ASP A 4 -1.31 11.06 28.42
N ALA A 5 0.00 10.83 28.50
CA ALA A 5 0.59 9.61 29.04
C ALA A 5 0.32 9.41 30.54
N GLU A 6 0.10 10.49 31.27
CA GLU A 6 -0.22 10.51 32.71
C GLU A 6 -1.72 10.38 32.98
N GLY A 7 -2.57 10.39 31.92
CA GLY A 7 -4.01 10.27 32.01
C GLY A 7 -4.76 11.59 32.21
N ASN A 8 -4.07 12.74 32.11
CA ASN A 8 -4.71 14.05 32.20
C ASN A 8 -5.52 14.34 30.92
N GLU A 9 -6.64 15.00 31.10
CA GLU A 9 -7.55 15.33 30.00
C GLU A 9 -7.05 16.52 29.20
N LEU A 10 -6.99 16.36 27.87
CA LEU A 10 -6.63 17.39 26.90
C LEU A 10 -7.82 17.65 25.98
N THR A 11 -8.13 18.90 25.74
CA THR A 11 -9.23 19.31 24.86
C THR A 11 -8.69 20.04 23.64
N ALA A 12 -9.39 19.89 22.50
CA ALA A 12 -9.12 20.66 21.30
C ALA A 12 -10.44 21.23 20.74
N PRO A 13 -10.45 22.47 20.28
CA PRO A 13 -11.62 23.07 19.67
C PRO A 13 -11.97 22.37 18.35
N LEU A 14 -13.26 22.16 18.12
CA LEU A 14 -13.78 21.64 16.87
C LEU A 14 -14.01 22.76 15.87
N SER A 15 -13.51 22.58 14.67
CA SER A 15 -13.84 23.39 13.49
C SER A 15 -14.87 22.64 12.65
N ALA A 16 -15.85 23.35 12.10
CA ALA A 16 -16.92 22.78 11.30
C ALA A 16 -16.89 23.33 9.88
N ALA A 17 -16.86 22.44 8.89
CA ALA A 17 -17.04 22.76 7.47
C ALA A 17 -18.27 22.02 6.93
N THR A 18 -18.95 22.57 5.91
CA THR A 18 -20.03 21.86 5.22
C THR A 18 -19.48 21.23 3.95
N VAL A 19 -19.61 19.89 3.84
CA VAL A 19 -19.15 19.12 2.69
C VAL A 19 -20.32 18.22 2.26
N ASN A 20 -20.81 18.39 1.04
CA ASN A 20 -21.92 17.61 0.46
C ASN A 20 -23.18 17.54 1.37
N GLY A 21 -23.52 18.66 2.01
CA GLY A 21 -24.71 18.74 2.90
C GLY A 21 -24.48 18.24 4.33
N TRP A 22 -23.33 17.64 4.62
CA TRP A 22 -22.94 17.18 5.95
C TRP A 22 -22.01 18.19 6.64
N LYS A 23 -22.00 18.17 7.96
CA LYS A 23 -21.02 18.93 8.74
C LYS A 23 -19.80 18.05 9.02
N GLN A 24 -18.69 18.37 8.39
CA GLN A 24 -17.40 17.80 8.75
C GLN A 24 -16.83 18.56 9.94
N LEU A 25 -16.59 17.85 11.02
CA LEU A 25 -15.96 18.40 12.23
C LEU A 25 -14.50 17.98 12.25
N THR A 26 -13.60 18.93 12.44
CA THR A 26 -12.17 18.70 12.55
C THR A 26 -11.63 19.36 13.81
N ALA A 27 -10.72 18.70 14.48
CA ALA A 27 -9.96 19.26 15.58
C ALA A 27 -8.48 18.87 15.46
N PRO A 28 -7.54 19.76 15.79
CA PRO A 28 -6.15 19.36 15.94
C PRO A 28 -6.03 18.38 17.11
N VAL A 29 -5.13 17.42 17.00
CA VAL A 29 -4.76 16.58 18.14
C VAL A 29 -3.85 17.43 19.05
N PRO A 30 -4.16 17.62 20.34
CA PRO A 30 -3.31 18.37 21.23
C PRO A 30 -1.91 17.75 21.35
N GLU A 31 -0.90 18.58 21.53
CA GLU A 31 0.45 18.12 21.81
C GLU A 31 0.48 17.29 23.11
N GLY A 32 1.17 16.16 23.09
CA GLY A 32 1.22 15.24 24.23
C GLY A 32 0.03 14.26 24.34
N ALA A 33 -1.00 14.38 23.48
CA ALA A 33 -2.13 13.46 23.50
C ALA A 33 -1.72 12.06 23.03
N VAL A 34 -1.98 11.05 23.85
CA VAL A 34 -1.68 9.63 23.54
C VAL A 34 -2.95 8.80 23.32
N ARG A 35 -4.11 9.30 23.72
CA ARG A 35 -5.37 8.58 23.62
C ARG A 35 -6.53 9.51 23.31
N PHE A 36 -7.39 9.10 22.39
CA PHE A 36 -8.71 9.71 22.20
C PHE A 36 -9.73 9.03 23.13
N THR A 37 -10.39 9.80 23.97
CA THR A 37 -11.35 9.27 24.97
C THR A 37 -12.79 9.53 24.61
N GLY A 38 -13.08 10.50 23.75
CA GLY A 38 -14.45 10.74 23.26
C GLY A 38 -14.69 12.16 22.73
N LEU A 39 -15.91 12.36 22.28
CA LEU A 39 -16.46 13.67 21.94
C LEU A 39 -17.39 14.10 23.06
N HIS A 40 -17.18 15.30 23.59
CA HIS A 40 -18.06 15.94 24.57
C HIS A 40 -18.88 17.00 23.85
N PHE A 41 -20.21 16.90 23.95
CA PHE A 41 -21.13 17.88 23.40
C PHE A 41 -21.82 18.62 24.54
N GLU A 42 -21.57 19.92 24.65
CA GLU A 42 -22.29 20.77 25.60
C GLU A 42 -23.44 21.50 24.90
N LYS A 43 -24.59 21.49 25.53
CA LYS A 43 -25.74 22.28 25.08
C LYS A 43 -25.54 23.74 25.49
N SER A 44 -25.34 24.63 24.54
CA SER A 44 -25.37 26.06 24.78
C SER A 44 -26.71 26.64 24.35
N GLY A 45 -27.50 27.10 25.31
CA GLY A 45 -28.78 27.83 25.07
C GLY A 45 -30.02 27.14 25.65
N SER A 46 -30.97 27.98 26.11
CA SER A 46 -32.27 27.57 26.61
C SER A 46 -33.26 27.47 25.44
N GLY A 47 -33.53 26.30 24.90
CA GLY A 47 -34.60 26.20 23.89
C GLY A 47 -34.65 24.97 23.00
N LEU A 48 -33.72 24.06 23.09
CA LEU A 48 -33.74 22.84 22.28
C LEU A 48 -34.23 21.64 23.11
N SER A 49 -35.49 21.32 22.98
CA SER A 49 -36.02 20.03 23.41
C SER A 49 -35.75 19.03 22.29
N HIS A 50 -34.92 18.03 22.52
CA HIS A 50 -34.68 16.86 21.67
C HIS A 50 -34.01 17.17 20.30
N SER A 51 -32.71 17.30 20.27
CA SER A 51 -31.91 17.19 19.03
C SER A 51 -31.17 15.88 19.03
N ALA A 52 -31.45 15.04 18.04
CA ALA A 52 -30.63 13.84 17.79
C ALA A 52 -29.38 14.26 17.02
N LEU A 53 -28.21 13.90 17.52
CA LEU A 53 -26.93 13.98 16.76
C LEU A 53 -26.76 12.64 16.03
N LEU A 54 -26.85 12.67 14.72
CA LEU A 54 -26.53 11.52 13.89
C LEU A 54 -25.05 11.60 13.49
N LEU A 55 -24.24 10.66 13.96
CA LEU A 55 -22.86 10.48 13.56
C LEU A 55 -22.78 9.34 12.55
N ASP A 56 -22.48 9.68 11.30
CA ASP A 56 -22.33 8.67 10.23
C ASP A 56 -20.95 8.00 10.30
N GLN A 57 -19.91 8.79 10.45
CA GLN A 57 -18.55 8.27 10.54
C GLN A 57 -17.66 9.13 11.45
N ILE A 58 -16.94 8.49 12.38
CA ILE A 58 -15.85 9.12 13.12
C ILE A 58 -14.55 8.60 12.54
N VAL A 59 -13.81 9.47 11.82
CA VAL A 59 -12.48 9.16 11.32
C VAL A 59 -11.46 9.91 12.17
N LEU A 60 -10.72 9.18 12.98
CA LEU A 60 -9.58 9.72 13.69
C LEU A 60 -8.35 9.59 12.80
N THR A 61 -7.92 10.70 12.21
CA THR A 61 -6.71 10.77 11.41
C THR A 61 -5.62 11.43 12.24
N ALA A 62 -4.73 10.66 12.83
CA ALA A 62 -3.53 11.22 13.41
C ALA A 62 -2.57 11.61 12.27
N HIS A 63 -2.40 12.91 12.05
CA HIS A 63 -1.34 13.45 11.21
C HIS A 63 -0.14 13.77 12.09
N HIS A 64 0.57 12.74 12.54
CA HIS A 64 1.93 12.94 13.01
C HIS A 64 2.81 12.90 11.77
N ALA A 65 3.48 14.00 11.46
CA ALA A 65 4.59 13.95 10.50
C ALA A 65 5.72 13.19 11.19
N ALA A 66 5.73 11.88 11.04
CA ALA A 66 6.81 11.06 11.55
C ALA A 66 8.12 11.55 10.94
N THR A 67 9.03 11.97 11.77
CA THR A 67 10.43 12.18 11.37
C THR A 67 11.11 10.82 11.29
N ASN A 68 12.19 10.70 10.50
CA ASN A 68 12.95 9.43 10.43
C ASN A 68 13.41 8.94 11.81
N SER A 69 13.62 9.85 12.77
CA SER A 69 14.03 9.54 14.14
C SER A 69 12.89 8.97 15.01
N ASP A 70 11.63 9.18 14.61
CA ASP A 70 10.47 8.74 15.40
C ASP A 70 9.94 7.38 14.97
N CYS A 71 10.30 6.91 13.78
CA CYS A 71 9.91 5.59 13.30
C CYS A 71 10.78 4.48 13.90
N PRO A 72 10.23 3.26 14.09
CA PRO A 72 11.02 2.11 14.45
C PRO A 72 12.16 1.88 13.46
N SER A 73 13.35 1.61 13.97
CA SER A 73 14.49 1.17 13.17
C SER A 73 14.45 -0.36 13.05
N VAL A 74 14.34 -0.88 11.85
CA VAL A 74 14.23 -2.33 11.60
C VAL A 74 15.34 -2.76 10.64
N HIS A 75 16.11 -3.74 11.07
CA HIS A 75 17.17 -4.34 10.25
C HIS A 75 16.98 -5.86 10.20
N LEU A 76 16.93 -6.42 8.99
CA LEU A 76 16.92 -7.87 8.79
C LEU A 76 18.34 -8.38 8.54
N ASN A 77 18.70 -9.49 9.17
CA ASN A 77 19.99 -10.16 8.97
C ASN A 77 20.13 -10.69 7.53
N SER A 78 19.00 -11.04 6.91
CA SER A 78 18.93 -11.41 5.50
C SER A 78 17.57 -11.01 4.92
N THR A 79 17.57 -10.48 3.71
CA THR A 79 16.37 -10.20 2.92
C THR A 79 16.04 -11.31 1.91
N ALA A 80 16.87 -12.36 1.85
CA ALA A 80 16.64 -13.54 1.02
C ALA A 80 16.88 -14.81 1.84
N VAL A 81 15.88 -15.69 1.89
CA VAL A 81 15.91 -16.95 2.64
C VAL A 81 15.51 -18.08 1.70
N THR A 82 16.18 -19.23 1.82
CA THR A 82 15.82 -20.44 1.07
C THR A 82 15.44 -21.55 2.04
N VAL A 83 14.34 -22.24 1.76
CA VAL A 83 13.84 -23.38 2.53
C VAL A 83 13.33 -24.46 1.58
N ASP A 84 13.11 -25.66 2.08
CA ASP A 84 12.44 -26.71 1.32
C ASP A 84 10.94 -26.39 1.12
N ALA A 85 10.35 -26.92 0.06
CA ALA A 85 8.90 -26.84 -0.13
C ALA A 85 8.16 -27.53 1.02
N GLY A 86 7.14 -26.87 1.58
CA GLY A 86 6.43 -27.33 2.74
C GLY A 86 7.07 -26.95 4.09
N ALA A 87 8.28 -26.40 4.09
CA ALA A 87 8.93 -25.92 5.31
C ALA A 87 8.45 -24.51 5.71
N LYS A 88 8.69 -24.16 6.96
CA LYS A 88 8.55 -22.79 7.48
C LYS A 88 9.87 -22.04 7.28
N ALA A 89 9.79 -20.77 6.96
CA ALA A 89 10.95 -19.88 6.93
C ALA A 89 11.06 -19.10 8.25
N THR A 90 12.30 -18.92 8.71
CA THR A 90 12.61 -18.03 9.83
C THR A 90 13.45 -16.87 9.34
N ILE A 91 12.97 -15.64 9.57
CA ILE A 91 13.62 -14.39 9.24
C ILE A 91 13.97 -13.72 10.55
N SER A 92 15.23 -13.39 10.77
CA SER A 92 15.70 -12.75 12.00
C SER A 92 16.29 -11.38 11.70
N GLY A 93 16.28 -10.53 12.72
CA GLY A 93 16.77 -9.18 12.63
C GLY A 93 16.70 -8.45 13.97
N THR A 94 16.68 -7.14 13.92
CA THR A 94 16.46 -6.27 15.08
C THR A 94 15.37 -5.25 14.78
N ALA A 95 14.61 -4.88 15.81
CA ALA A 95 13.66 -3.78 15.77
C ALA A 95 13.84 -2.92 17.02
N THR A 96 14.18 -1.65 16.82
CA THR A 96 14.45 -0.69 17.90
C THR A 96 13.85 0.66 17.57
N MET A 97 13.60 1.46 18.59
CA MET A 97 13.33 2.90 18.45
C MET A 97 14.64 3.68 18.58
N GLU A 98 14.95 4.54 17.62
CA GLU A 98 16.20 5.32 17.62
C GLU A 98 16.41 6.14 18.87
N ASN A 99 15.36 6.73 19.41
CA ASN A 99 15.45 7.58 20.60
C ASN A 99 14.94 6.88 21.88
N GLY A 100 14.52 5.61 21.81
CA GLY A 100 13.97 4.88 22.95
C GLY A 100 12.65 5.44 23.50
N LYS A 101 12.01 6.36 22.78
CA LYS A 101 10.81 7.07 23.21
C LYS A 101 9.60 6.15 23.30
N TYR A 102 9.48 5.22 22.34
CA TYR A 102 8.37 4.27 22.30
C TYR A 102 8.91 2.83 22.18
N PRO A 103 8.38 1.88 22.98
CA PRO A 103 8.82 0.49 22.90
C PRO A 103 8.25 -0.20 21.67
N VAL A 104 9.05 -1.01 20.99
CA VAL A 104 8.59 -1.95 19.97
C VAL A 104 8.30 -3.30 20.62
N ARG A 105 7.08 -3.80 20.45
CA ARG A 105 6.62 -5.10 20.99
C ARG A 105 6.16 -6.01 19.85
N ALA A 106 6.11 -7.30 20.11
CA ALA A 106 5.61 -8.27 19.11
C ALA A 106 4.19 -7.94 18.61
N ALA A 107 3.33 -7.39 19.47
CA ALA A 107 1.97 -6.96 19.13
C ALA A 107 1.94 -5.79 18.12
N ASN A 108 3.02 -5.03 18.03
CA ASN A 108 3.17 -3.91 17.11
C ASN A 108 3.71 -4.35 15.73
N ILE A 109 3.86 -5.66 15.51
CA ILE A 109 4.44 -6.22 14.29
C ILE A 109 3.36 -6.97 13.52
N ALA A 110 3.05 -6.48 12.34
CA ALA A 110 2.17 -7.17 11.40
C ALA A 110 3.01 -7.86 10.33
N VAL A 111 2.78 -9.15 10.15
CA VAL A 111 3.47 -9.98 9.16
C VAL A 111 2.47 -10.42 8.10
N LYS A 112 2.83 -10.25 6.84
CA LYS A 112 2.10 -10.82 5.71
C LYS A 112 3.03 -11.72 4.91
N VAL A 113 2.53 -12.85 4.50
CA VAL A 113 3.16 -13.71 3.50
C VAL A 113 2.30 -13.66 2.25
N ASP A 114 2.88 -13.22 1.17
CA ASP A 114 2.16 -13.06 -0.09
C ASP A 114 0.88 -12.22 0.05
N GLY A 115 0.94 -11.12 0.83
CA GLY A 115 -0.18 -10.25 1.12
C GLY A 115 -1.22 -10.81 2.11
N LYS A 116 -1.09 -12.07 2.56
CA LYS A 116 -1.99 -12.68 3.56
C LYS A 116 -1.40 -12.53 4.97
N THR A 117 -2.19 -11.99 5.88
CA THR A 117 -1.78 -11.81 7.28
C THR A 117 -1.46 -13.15 7.95
N GLN A 118 -0.35 -13.18 8.68
CA GLN A 118 0.13 -14.31 9.46
C GLN A 118 0.08 -13.95 10.95
N SER A 119 -0.98 -14.34 11.64
CA SER A 119 -1.12 -14.06 13.07
C SER A 119 -0.09 -14.84 13.89
N GLY A 120 0.53 -14.18 14.89
CA GLY A 120 1.50 -14.79 15.79
C GLY A 120 2.85 -15.15 15.14
N ALA A 121 3.11 -14.66 13.93
CA ALA A 121 4.35 -14.96 13.20
C ALA A 121 5.59 -14.25 13.76
N ALA A 122 5.42 -13.13 14.48
CA ALA A 122 6.52 -12.32 14.99
C ALA A 122 6.74 -12.54 16.49
N ALA A 123 8.01 -12.61 16.90
CA ALA A 123 8.45 -12.64 18.28
C ALA A 123 9.57 -11.61 18.51
N MET A 124 9.57 -10.98 19.69
CA MET A 124 10.60 -10.06 20.14
C MET A 124 11.30 -10.62 21.37
N ASN A 125 12.63 -10.51 21.40
CA ASN A 125 13.45 -10.76 22.58
C ASN A 125 14.42 -9.59 22.74
N GLY A 126 14.09 -8.67 23.62
CA GLY A 126 14.73 -7.35 23.65
C GLY A 126 14.58 -6.67 22.30
N SER A 127 15.66 -6.27 21.66
CA SER A 127 15.67 -5.73 20.29
C SER A 127 15.65 -6.81 19.20
N GLY A 128 15.82 -8.08 19.56
CA GLY A 128 15.86 -9.19 18.59
C GLY A 128 14.48 -9.48 18.03
N LEU A 129 14.33 -9.38 16.71
CA LEU A 129 13.14 -9.71 15.94
C LEU A 129 13.30 -11.09 15.31
N THR A 130 12.30 -11.93 15.49
CA THR A 130 12.18 -13.21 14.79
C THR A 130 10.80 -13.33 14.17
N VAL A 131 10.75 -13.59 12.87
CA VAL A 131 9.53 -13.85 12.12
C VAL A 131 9.56 -15.28 11.60
N THR A 132 8.54 -16.07 11.91
CA THR A 132 8.41 -17.46 11.44
C THR A 132 7.13 -17.56 10.61
N THR A 133 7.27 -17.97 9.35
CA THR A 133 6.12 -18.15 8.45
C THR A 133 5.36 -19.44 8.76
N GLY A 134 4.15 -19.59 8.20
CA GLY A 134 3.54 -20.90 8.00
C GLY A 134 4.37 -21.76 7.03
N ALA A 135 3.94 -23.00 6.81
CA ALA A 135 4.51 -23.85 5.77
C ALA A 135 4.32 -23.23 4.38
N LEU A 136 5.38 -23.14 3.58
CA LEU A 136 5.38 -22.48 2.29
C LEU A 136 5.33 -23.51 1.16
N ALA A 137 4.43 -23.34 0.20
CA ALA A 137 4.41 -24.14 -1.00
C ALA A 137 5.68 -23.93 -1.84
N ALA A 138 5.97 -24.81 -2.79
CA ALA A 138 7.10 -24.58 -3.70
C ALA A 138 6.92 -23.27 -4.47
N GLY A 139 7.94 -22.40 -4.45
CA GLY A 139 7.89 -21.12 -5.15
C GLY A 139 8.63 -20.00 -4.43
N THR A 140 8.47 -18.80 -4.97
CA THR A 140 8.97 -17.57 -4.36
C THR A 140 7.85 -16.89 -3.60
N HIS A 141 8.09 -16.57 -2.35
CA HIS A 141 7.17 -15.92 -1.44
C HIS A 141 7.75 -14.58 -0.99
N THR A 142 6.87 -13.61 -0.80
CA THR A 142 7.24 -12.32 -0.23
C THR A 142 6.75 -12.25 1.21
N VAL A 143 7.64 -11.95 2.13
CA VAL A 143 7.32 -11.70 3.53
C VAL A 143 7.44 -10.21 3.78
N THR A 144 6.32 -9.56 4.10
CA THR A 144 6.26 -8.16 4.46
C THR A 144 6.10 -8.05 5.98
N ILE A 145 6.94 -7.25 6.60
CA ILE A 145 6.99 -7.03 8.04
C ILE A 145 6.77 -5.54 8.28
N ASP A 146 5.60 -5.17 8.78
CA ASP A 146 5.27 -3.83 9.22
C ASP A 146 5.49 -3.75 10.73
N VAL A 147 6.39 -2.90 11.16
CA VAL A 147 6.64 -2.62 12.58
C VAL A 147 6.10 -1.24 12.89
N SER A 148 5.25 -1.14 13.90
CA SER A 148 4.70 0.12 14.39
C SER A 148 5.01 0.32 15.85
N ASP A 149 5.16 1.57 16.28
CA ASP A 149 5.22 1.92 17.69
C ASP A 149 3.82 2.23 18.25
N ASP A 150 3.75 2.53 19.55
CA ASP A 150 2.49 2.84 20.22
C ASP A 150 1.94 4.24 19.80
N ALA A 151 2.77 5.09 19.17
CA ALA A 151 2.36 6.36 18.60
C ALA A 151 1.85 6.24 17.15
N GLY A 152 1.97 5.06 16.53
CA GLY A 152 1.51 4.79 15.18
C GLY A 152 2.53 5.08 14.09
N ASN A 153 3.78 5.42 14.43
CA ASN A 153 4.87 5.51 13.47
C ASN A 153 5.22 4.12 12.94
N ARG A 154 5.57 4.01 11.66
CA ARG A 154 5.72 2.72 10.98
C ARG A 154 7.00 2.61 10.19
N THR A 155 7.54 1.41 10.19
CA THR A 155 8.60 0.98 9.27
C THR A 155 8.22 -0.35 8.65
N ARG A 156 8.36 -0.46 7.34
CA ARG A 156 8.17 -1.70 6.59
C ARG A 156 9.50 -2.20 6.09
N VAL A 157 9.73 -3.50 6.28
CA VAL A 157 10.82 -4.24 5.64
C VAL A 157 10.25 -5.47 4.94
N CYS A 158 10.93 -5.92 3.90
CA CYS A 158 10.50 -7.06 3.11
C CYS A 158 11.64 -8.07 2.96
N ALA A 159 11.27 -9.35 2.98
CA ALA A 159 12.16 -10.44 2.65
C ALA A 159 11.54 -11.33 1.56
N THR A 160 12.39 -11.92 0.75
CA THR A 160 12.00 -12.91 -0.26
C THR A 160 12.37 -14.30 0.27
N VAL A 161 11.41 -15.22 0.27
CA VAL A 161 11.66 -16.63 0.63
C VAL A 161 11.47 -17.49 -0.61
N THR A 162 12.49 -18.26 -0.96
CA THR A 162 12.40 -19.29 -2.00
C THR A 162 12.18 -20.65 -1.32
N ALA A 163 11.01 -21.24 -1.52
CA ALA A 163 10.66 -22.56 -0.98
C ALA A 163 10.73 -23.61 -2.09
N GLY A 164 11.76 -24.42 -2.09
CA GLY A 164 12.00 -25.41 -3.12
C GLY A 164 12.13 -24.81 -4.53
N SER A 165 12.09 -25.67 -5.56
CA SER A 165 12.11 -25.22 -6.96
C SER A 165 10.68 -25.03 -7.47
N ALA A 166 10.25 -23.78 -7.66
CA ALA A 166 9.02 -23.50 -8.40
C ALA A 166 9.19 -23.89 -9.86
N ALA A 167 8.23 -24.62 -10.42
CA ALA A 167 8.13 -24.80 -11.86
C ALA A 167 8.06 -23.41 -12.52
N ASN A 168 8.82 -23.23 -13.60
CA ASN A 168 8.77 -21.98 -14.36
C ASN A 168 7.41 -21.91 -15.10
N ALA A 169 6.54 -21.01 -14.66
CA ALA A 169 5.20 -20.88 -15.25
C ALA A 169 5.25 -20.27 -16.67
N PHE A 170 6.35 -19.59 -17.04
CA PHE A 170 6.46 -18.82 -18.28
C PHE A 170 7.80 -19.06 -18.96
N ALA A 171 7.77 -19.30 -20.26
CA ALA A 171 8.93 -19.66 -21.05
C ALA A 171 10.01 -18.53 -21.07
N ASP A 172 9.57 -17.28 -21.02
CA ASP A 172 10.41 -16.08 -21.12
C ASP A 172 10.91 -15.53 -19.78
N THR A 173 10.59 -16.21 -18.68
CA THR A 173 11.04 -15.75 -17.35
C THR A 173 12.14 -16.64 -16.72
N ALA A 174 12.61 -17.67 -17.41
CA ALA A 174 13.50 -18.68 -16.83
C ALA A 174 14.74 -18.11 -16.14
N SER A 175 15.39 -17.10 -16.74
CA SER A 175 16.55 -16.38 -16.20
C SER A 175 16.23 -14.94 -15.80
N HIS A 176 14.97 -14.52 -15.89
CA HIS A 176 14.57 -13.15 -15.61
C HIS A 176 14.35 -12.92 -14.12
N TRP A 177 14.80 -11.77 -13.60
CA TRP A 177 14.67 -11.39 -12.19
C TRP A 177 13.22 -11.41 -11.67
N ALA A 178 12.23 -11.14 -12.55
CA ALA A 178 10.81 -11.13 -12.20
C ALA A 178 10.17 -12.53 -12.13
N ARG A 179 10.91 -13.63 -12.42
CA ARG A 179 10.40 -15.00 -12.47
C ARG A 179 9.54 -15.37 -11.26
N GLY A 180 10.08 -15.14 -10.05
CA GLY A 180 9.38 -15.49 -8.81
C GLY A 180 8.08 -14.71 -8.64
N TYR A 181 8.11 -13.41 -8.89
CA TYR A 181 6.94 -12.53 -8.80
C TYR A 181 5.89 -12.87 -9.85
N ALA A 182 6.30 -13.12 -11.10
CA ALA A 182 5.40 -13.52 -12.17
C ALA A 182 4.67 -14.83 -11.85
N SER A 183 5.41 -15.85 -11.38
CA SER A 183 4.84 -17.13 -10.95
C SER A 183 3.87 -16.97 -9.79
N LEU A 184 4.23 -16.17 -8.78
CA LEU A 184 3.38 -15.87 -7.62
C LEU A 184 2.06 -15.24 -8.03
N LEU A 185 2.11 -14.16 -8.83
CA LEU A 185 0.90 -13.46 -9.24
C LEU A 185 0.04 -14.28 -10.23
N ASN A 186 0.66 -15.15 -11.02
CA ASN A 186 -0.08 -16.11 -11.85
C ASN A 186 -0.83 -17.13 -10.98
N THR A 187 -0.17 -17.70 -9.98
CA THR A 187 -0.80 -18.64 -9.02
C THR A 187 -1.98 -18.00 -8.29
N ARG A 188 -1.89 -16.72 -7.97
CA ARG A 188 -2.98 -15.94 -7.36
C ARG A 188 -4.07 -15.51 -8.35
N GLY A 189 -3.90 -15.77 -9.65
CA GLY A 189 -4.84 -15.34 -10.69
C GLY A 189 -4.84 -13.84 -10.96
N ILE A 190 -3.85 -13.08 -10.39
CA ILE A 190 -3.76 -11.62 -10.51
C ILE A 190 -3.21 -11.22 -11.87
N MET A 191 -2.03 -11.74 -12.24
CA MET A 191 -1.42 -11.52 -13.55
C MET A 191 -1.24 -12.83 -14.29
N LYS A 192 -1.87 -12.94 -15.45
CA LYS A 192 -1.78 -14.11 -16.31
C LYS A 192 -0.80 -13.86 -17.46
N GLY A 193 -0.25 -14.94 -17.99
CA GLY A 193 0.53 -14.89 -19.23
C GLY A 193 -0.36 -15.02 -20.47
N GLU A 194 0.29 -14.99 -21.62
CA GLU A 194 -0.30 -15.16 -22.93
C GLU A 194 0.21 -16.48 -23.56
N GLY A 195 -0.71 -17.28 -24.07
CA GLY A 195 -0.35 -18.54 -24.75
C GLY A 195 0.17 -18.28 -26.16
N LYS A 196 1.33 -18.85 -26.50
CA LYS A 196 1.90 -18.78 -27.85
C LYS A 196 2.69 -20.06 -28.13
N GLY A 197 2.36 -20.75 -29.23
CA GLY A 197 3.10 -21.95 -29.65
C GLY A 197 3.14 -23.08 -28.61
N GLY A 198 2.08 -23.25 -27.81
CA GLY A 198 2.01 -24.27 -26.75
C GLY A 198 2.71 -23.91 -25.46
N SER A 199 3.32 -22.76 -25.37
CA SER A 199 3.98 -22.22 -24.16
C SER A 199 3.27 -20.96 -23.65
N MET A 200 3.41 -20.70 -22.36
CA MET A 200 2.94 -19.46 -21.74
C MET A 200 4.10 -18.46 -21.64
N TYR A 201 3.80 -17.22 -21.94
CA TYR A 201 4.75 -16.10 -21.89
C TYR A 201 4.22 -15.00 -20.97
N PHE A 202 5.08 -14.42 -20.15
CA PHE A 202 4.73 -13.33 -19.24
C PHE A 202 4.99 -11.95 -19.83
N TYR A 203 5.99 -11.84 -20.69
CA TYR A 203 6.49 -10.59 -21.26
C TYR A 203 6.92 -9.59 -20.18
N PRO A 204 7.89 -9.94 -19.31
CA PRO A 204 8.21 -9.15 -18.12
C PRO A 204 8.69 -7.73 -18.43
N ASP A 205 9.36 -7.52 -19.57
CA ASP A 205 9.89 -6.22 -19.99
C ASP A 205 8.91 -5.38 -20.82
N ARG A 206 7.74 -5.94 -21.14
CA ARG A 206 6.69 -5.18 -21.84
C ARG A 206 6.05 -4.17 -20.90
N ASN A 207 5.86 -2.94 -21.37
CA ASN A 207 5.09 -1.93 -20.65
C ASN A 207 3.66 -2.42 -20.36
N LEU A 208 3.11 -1.92 -19.28
CA LEU A 208 1.73 -2.21 -18.88
C LEU A 208 0.83 -1.07 -19.33
N THR A 209 -0.27 -1.38 -20.01
CA THR A 209 -1.28 -0.38 -20.34
C THR A 209 -2.18 -0.06 -19.15
N ARG A 210 -2.86 1.09 -19.18
CA ARG A 210 -3.77 1.52 -18.11
C ARG A 210 -4.93 0.55 -17.92
N LYS A 211 -5.50 -0.02 -19.00
CA LYS A 211 -6.54 -1.04 -18.91
C LYS A 211 -6.02 -2.35 -18.26
N GLU A 212 -4.81 -2.79 -18.61
CA GLU A 212 -4.20 -3.96 -17.99
C GLU A 212 -3.93 -3.74 -16.51
N PHE A 213 -3.47 -2.54 -16.13
CA PHE A 213 -3.28 -2.18 -14.73
C PHE A 213 -4.60 -2.16 -13.97
N ALA A 214 -5.69 -1.62 -14.54
CA ALA A 214 -7.02 -1.65 -13.94
C ALA A 214 -7.48 -3.09 -13.64
N VAL A 215 -7.33 -4.00 -14.60
CA VAL A 215 -7.67 -5.42 -14.41
C VAL A 215 -6.80 -6.05 -13.31
N THR A 216 -5.51 -5.75 -13.32
CA THR A 216 -4.59 -6.28 -12.32
C THR A 216 -4.94 -5.77 -10.91
N MET A 217 -5.27 -4.47 -10.77
CA MET A 217 -5.68 -3.88 -9.50
C MET A 217 -7.04 -4.40 -9.02
N ALA A 218 -8.03 -4.53 -9.90
CA ALA A 218 -9.33 -5.09 -9.52
C ALA A 218 -9.19 -6.52 -8.96
N ARG A 219 -8.35 -7.35 -9.58
CA ARG A 219 -8.05 -8.70 -9.09
C ARG A 219 -7.27 -8.70 -7.77
N THR A 220 -6.28 -7.81 -7.64
CA THR A 220 -5.48 -7.68 -6.41
C THR A 220 -6.35 -7.33 -5.21
N LEU A 221 -7.32 -6.44 -5.41
CA LEU A 221 -8.21 -5.93 -4.38
C LEU A 221 -9.50 -6.74 -4.21
N GLY A 222 -9.74 -7.73 -5.07
CA GLY A 222 -10.98 -8.52 -5.06
C GLY A 222 -12.23 -7.68 -5.34
N LEU A 223 -12.12 -6.65 -6.19
CA LEU A 223 -13.25 -5.77 -6.49
C LEU A 223 -14.30 -6.50 -7.33
N ASP A 224 -15.56 -6.16 -7.10
CA ASP A 224 -16.66 -6.63 -7.93
C ASP A 224 -16.58 -6.00 -9.34
N THR A 225 -16.39 -6.83 -10.34
CA THR A 225 -16.28 -6.45 -11.75
C THR A 225 -17.52 -6.83 -12.58
N SER A 226 -18.63 -7.16 -11.94
CA SER A 226 -19.88 -7.57 -12.60
C SER A 226 -20.52 -6.45 -13.42
N SER A 227 -20.35 -5.18 -13.00
CA SER A 227 -20.84 -4.03 -13.75
C SER A 227 -19.76 -3.50 -14.69
N ALA A 228 -20.05 -3.47 -15.99
CA ALA A 228 -19.17 -2.97 -17.05
C ALA A 228 -19.54 -1.55 -17.52
N ASP A 229 -20.24 -0.78 -16.68
CA ASP A 229 -20.64 0.59 -17.03
C ASP A 229 -19.44 1.54 -16.96
N VAL A 230 -18.91 1.89 -18.11
CA VAL A 230 -17.80 2.83 -18.30
C VAL A 230 -18.23 4.12 -19.01
N SER A 231 -19.54 4.40 -19.06
CA SER A 231 -20.14 5.56 -19.75
C SER A 231 -19.66 6.91 -19.21
N ALA A 232 -19.09 6.93 -18.01
CA ALA A 232 -18.48 8.13 -17.44
C ALA A 232 -17.23 8.61 -18.20
N PHE A 233 -16.64 7.77 -19.07
CA PHE A 233 -15.48 8.10 -19.85
C PHE A 233 -15.84 8.35 -21.31
N ALA A 234 -15.39 9.46 -21.86
CA ALA A 234 -15.66 9.83 -23.26
C ALA A 234 -15.04 8.87 -24.29
N ASP A 235 -14.01 8.15 -23.87
CA ASP A 235 -13.33 7.10 -24.65
C ASP A 235 -13.78 5.68 -24.28
N SER A 236 -14.99 5.54 -23.73
CA SER A 236 -15.59 4.26 -23.33
C SER A 236 -15.57 3.21 -24.45
N ASP A 237 -15.78 3.62 -25.71
CA ASP A 237 -15.75 2.74 -26.87
C ASP A 237 -14.38 2.09 -27.11
N SER A 238 -13.30 2.71 -26.61
CA SER A 238 -11.95 2.17 -26.67
C SER A 238 -11.64 1.19 -25.53
N ILE A 239 -12.53 1.06 -24.55
CA ILE A 239 -12.36 0.12 -23.42
C ILE A 239 -12.91 -1.25 -23.83
N PRO A 240 -12.06 -2.26 -24.01
CA PRO A 240 -12.52 -3.56 -24.44
C PRO A 240 -13.36 -4.24 -23.35
N SER A 241 -14.33 -5.07 -23.76
CA SER A 241 -15.28 -5.74 -22.87
C SER A 241 -14.62 -6.53 -21.72
N TRP A 242 -13.45 -7.14 -21.98
CA TRP A 242 -12.71 -7.88 -20.95
C TRP A 242 -12.13 -6.99 -19.84
N ALA A 243 -11.97 -5.68 -20.08
CA ALA A 243 -11.44 -4.73 -19.12
C ALA A 243 -12.54 -3.83 -18.49
N ALA A 244 -13.70 -3.70 -19.15
CA ALA A 244 -14.73 -2.74 -18.77
C ALA A 244 -15.19 -2.88 -17.32
N GLY A 245 -15.46 -4.10 -16.85
CA GLY A 245 -15.85 -4.34 -15.46
C GLY A 245 -14.76 -3.91 -14.45
N ALA A 246 -13.49 -4.19 -14.77
CA ALA A 246 -12.38 -3.79 -13.91
C ALA A 246 -12.16 -2.26 -13.93
N VAL A 247 -12.26 -1.62 -15.09
CA VAL A 247 -12.16 -0.16 -15.22
C VAL A 247 -13.26 0.52 -14.40
N ASN A 248 -14.51 0.05 -14.53
CA ASN A 248 -15.61 0.55 -13.72
C ASN A 248 -15.35 0.38 -12.21
N ALA A 249 -14.91 -0.81 -11.79
CA ALA A 249 -14.66 -1.11 -10.39
C ALA A 249 -13.56 -0.23 -9.78
N VAL A 250 -12.42 -0.07 -10.46
CA VAL A 250 -11.31 0.77 -9.94
C VAL A 250 -11.64 2.26 -9.99
N ALA A 251 -12.48 2.69 -10.94
CA ALA A 251 -12.96 4.07 -11.02
C ALA A 251 -13.93 4.39 -9.88
N LYS A 252 -14.93 3.55 -9.66
CA LYS A 252 -15.88 3.67 -8.53
C LYS A 252 -15.19 3.64 -7.17
N ALA A 253 -14.16 2.81 -7.03
CA ALA A 253 -13.35 2.76 -5.81
C ALA A 253 -12.39 3.95 -5.66
N GLY A 254 -12.33 4.88 -6.62
CA GLY A 254 -11.49 6.07 -6.57
C GLY A 254 -10.00 5.84 -6.82
N PHE A 255 -9.61 4.64 -7.23
CA PHE A 255 -8.19 4.32 -7.48
C PHE A 255 -7.70 4.87 -8.81
N MET A 256 -8.50 4.74 -9.87
CA MET A 256 -8.17 5.22 -11.22
C MET A 256 -9.35 6.02 -11.78
N THR A 257 -9.35 7.32 -11.57
CA THR A 257 -10.48 8.20 -11.90
C THR A 257 -10.45 8.76 -13.32
N GLY A 258 -9.42 8.47 -14.11
CA GLY A 258 -9.23 9.05 -15.45
C GLY A 258 -8.58 10.42 -15.41
N GLU A 259 -8.53 11.07 -16.56
CA GLU A 259 -7.96 12.40 -16.82
C GLU A 259 -9.04 13.34 -17.31
N SER A 260 -9.17 14.52 -16.70
CA SER A 260 -10.10 15.56 -17.16
C SER A 260 -9.46 16.44 -18.22
N ARG A 261 -10.11 16.55 -19.36
CA ARG A 261 -9.75 17.47 -20.45
C ARG A 261 -10.97 18.33 -20.81
N GLY A 262 -10.92 19.61 -20.48
CA GLY A 262 -12.05 20.50 -20.71
C GLY A 262 -13.34 20.09 -19.98
N GLY A 263 -13.25 19.47 -18.81
CA GLY A 263 -14.39 18.98 -18.04
C GLY A 263 -14.90 17.60 -18.46
N VAL A 264 -14.30 17.00 -19.49
CA VAL A 264 -14.65 15.65 -19.98
C VAL A 264 -13.62 14.65 -19.49
N MET A 265 -14.09 13.52 -18.96
CA MET A 265 -13.23 12.47 -18.40
C MET A 265 -12.83 11.44 -19.47
N TYR A 266 -11.54 11.10 -19.50
CA TYR A 266 -10.97 10.07 -20.36
C TYR A 266 -10.22 9.06 -19.53
N PHE A 267 -10.41 7.77 -19.82
CA PHE A 267 -9.67 6.69 -19.15
C PHE A 267 -8.31 6.45 -19.79
N ASN A 268 -8.18 6.67 -21.09
CA ASN A 268 -7.00 6.39 -21.91
C ASN A 268 -6.54 4.92 -21.81
N PRO A 269 -7.38 3.92 -22.18
CA PRO A 269 -7.16 2.50 -21.85
C PRO A 269 -5.88 1.94 -22.46
N ASP A 270 -5.48 2.37 -23.68
CA ASP A 270 -4.32 1.88 -24.42
C ASP A 270 -3.02 2.62 -24.10
N ALA A 271 -3.09 3.71 -23.34
CA ALA A 271 -1.90 4.41 -22.92
C ALA A 271 -1.10 3.55 -21.93
N ASP A 272 0.23 3.51 -22.11
CA ASP A 272 1.12 2.91 -21.12
C ASP A 272 1.06 3.70 -19.80
N ILE A 273 0.88 3.00 -18.70
CA ILE A 273 0.82 3.66 -17.37
C ILE A 273 2.21 4.07 -16.90
N THR A 274 2.29 5.25 -16.29
CA THR A 274 3.54 5.76 -15.72
C THR A 274 3.79 5.24 -14.30
N ARG A 275 5.05 5.26 -13.89
CA ARG A 275 5.43 4.89 -12.51
C ARG A 275 4.79 5.82 -11.48
N ALA A 276 4.67 7.13 -11.76
CA ALA A 276 3.99 8.08 -10.88
C ALA A 276 2.49 7.77 -10.71
N GLU A 277 1.81 7.38 -11.78
CA GLU A 277 0.40 6.95 -11.71
C GLU A 277 0.24 5.69 -10.87
N VAL A 278 1.11 4.68 -11.08
CA VAL A 278 1.11 3.46 -10.27
C VAL A 278 1.39 3.79 -8.80
N MET A 279 2.43 4.58 -8.49
CA MET A 279 2.75 4.98 -7.12
C MET A 279 1.59 5.74 -6.47
N THR A 280 0.82 6.51 -7.23
CA THR A 280 -0.37 7.20 -6.71
C THR A 280 -1.46 6.22 -6.31
N VAL A 281 -1.73 5.21 -7.13
CA VAL A 281 -2.73 4.18 -6.80
C VAL A 281 -2.27 3.35 -5.60
N ILE A 282 -1.03 2.87 -5.61
CA ILE A 282 -0.47 2.06 -4.52
C ILE A 282 -0.37 2.86 -3.22
N GLY A 283 0.07 4.12 -3.28
CA GLY A 283 0.18 4.99 -2.11
C GLY A 283 -1.16 5.26 -1.41
N ARG A 284 -2.28 5.23 -2.15
CA ARG A 284 -3.63 5.32 -1.57
C ARG A 284 -4.03 4.06 -0.78
N LEU A 285 -3.44 2.91 -1.10
CA LEU A 285 -3.70 1.63 -0.41
C LEU A 285 -2.85 1.44 0.84
N LEU A 286 -1.71 2.11 0.90
CA LEU A 286 -0.78 1.94 2.00
C LEU A 286 -1.30 2.65 3.27
N PRO A 287 -1.13 2.03 4.45
CA PRO A 287 -1.44 2.69 5.71
C PRO A 287 -0.57 3.95 5.87
N ARG A 288 -1.07 4.90 6.63
CA ARG A 288 -0.31 6.09 7.01
C ARG A 288 0.70 5.78 8.12
N GLY A 289 1.63 6.70 8.37
CA GLY A 289 2.58 6.61 9.48
C GLY A 289 3.98 6.16 9.08
N TYR A 290 4.25 5.98 7.77
CA TYR A 290 5.63 5.80 7.31
C TYR A 290 6.40 7.12 7.44
N ALA A 291 7.69 7.03 7.82
CA ALA A 291 8.58 8.19 7.83
C ALA A 291 8.55 8.90 6.47
N ALA A 292 8.62 10.23 6.50
CA ALA A 292 8.74 10.98 5.25
C ALA A 292 10.10 10.66 4.60
N ALA A 293 10.08 9.92 3.49
CA ALA A 293 11.30 9.65 2.74
C ALA A 293 11.86 10.93 2.14
N SER A 294 13.16 11.13 2.29
CA SER A 294 13.88 12.08 1.45
C SER A 294 13.99 11.47 0.06
N LEU A 295 13.40 12.13 -0.94
CA LEU A 295 13.46 11.67 -2.33
C LEU A 295 14.79 12.10 -2.97
N ASN A 296 15.87 11.42 -2.59
CA ASN A 296 17.24 11.72 -3.07
C ASN A 296 17.50 11.09 -4.45
N TYR A 297 16.58 11.31 -5.40
CA TYR A 297 16.72 10.85 -6.78
C TYR A 297 17.16 12.00 -7.68
N ARG A 298 17.97 11.71 -8.68
CA ARG A 298 18.49 12.72 -9.64
C ARG A 298 17.38 13.45 -10.38
N ASP A 299 16.24 12.78 -10.56
CA ASP A 299 15.06 13.25 -11.27
C ASP A 299 13.86 13.52 -10.34
N ALA A 300 14.10 13.76 -9.06
CA ALA A 300 13.04 14.04 -8.08
C ALA A 300 12.18 15.25 -8.48
N SER A 301 12.76 16.25 -9.17
CA SER A 301 12.04 17.42 -9.70
C SER A 301 11.02 17.07 -10.79
N ALA A 302 11.14 15.93 -11.44
CA ALA A 302 10.19 15.44 -12.44
C ALA A 302 8.95 14.75 -11.82
N ILE A 303 8.91 14.60 -10.49
CA ILE A 303 7.74 14.02 -9.82
C ILE A 303 6.58 15.03 -9.90
N PRO A 304 5.45 14.65 -10.51
CA PRO A 304 4.29 15.52 -10.56
C PRO A 304 3.78 15.87 -9.17
N SER A 305 3.34 17.10 -8.95
CA SER A 305 2.85 17.57 -7.66
C SER A 305 1.71 16.71 -7.10
N TRP A 306 0.81 16.24 -7.97
CA TRP A 306 -0.30 15.35 -7.60
C TRP A 306 0.14 13.96 -7.12
N ALA A 307 1.35 13.51 -7.49
CA ALA A 307 1.89 12.21 -7.11
C ALA A 307 2.83 12.28 -5.89
N ALA A 308 3.33 13.47 -5.54
CA ALA A 308 4.47 13.65 -4.64
C ALA A 308 4.31 12.93 -3.28
N GLU A 309 3.16 13.07 -2.63
CA GLU A 309 2.91 12.43 -1.32
C GLU A 309 2.81 10.90 -1.44
N HIS A 310 2.17 10.40 -2.49
CA HIS A 310 2.05 8.96 -2.73
C HIS A 310 3.39 8.33 -3.10
N VAL A 311 4.22 9.05 -3.87
CA VAL A 311 5.60 8.64 -4.17
C VAL A 311 6.41 8.51 -2.88
N LYS A 312 6.39 9.52 -2.02
CA LYS A 312 7.05 9.46 -0.70
C LYS A 312 6.59 8.24 0.09
N THR A 313 5.28 8.03 0.17
CA THR A 313 4.70 6.88 0.89
C THR A 313 5.20 5.55 0.33
N CYS A 314 5.19 5.36 -1.00
CA CYS A 314 5.66 4.14 -1.64
C CYS A 314 7.15 3.88 -1.42
N VAL A 315 7.97 4.94 -1.48
CA VAL A 315 9.41 4.87 -1.23
C VAL A 315 9.68 4.55 0.24
N SER A 316 9.01 5.24 1.17
CA SER A 316 9.13 5.00 2.62
C SER A 316 8.71 3.59 3.02
N ALA A 317 7.67 3.07 2.39
CA ALA A 317 7.19 1.70 2.60
C ALA A 317 8.06 0.63 1.89
N GLY A 318 9.12 1.01 1.17
CA GLY A 318 9.99 0.08 0.44
C GLY A 318 9.30 -0.70 -0.68
N ILE A 319 8.12 -0.26 -1.12
CA ILE A 319 7.34 -0.92 -2.19
C ILE A 319 7.94 -0.61 -3.55
N ILE A 320 8.32 0.64 -3.77
CA ILE A 320 8.95 1.11 -5.01
C ILE A 320 10.20 1.88 -4.63
N GLY A 321 11.31 1.56 -5.28
CA GLY A 321 12.57 2.29 -5.18
C GLY A 321 13.01 2.83 -6.53
N GLY A 322 14.13 3.55 -6.52
CA GLY A 322 14.81 4.01 -7.73
C GLY A 322 15.64 2.92 -8.40
N TYR A 323 16.27 3.30 -9.49
CA TYR A 323 17.20 2.48 -10.24
C TYR A 323 18.63 2.68 -9.77
N THR A 324 19.52 1.80 -10.21
CA THR A 324 20.96 1.81 -9.83
C THR A 324 21.70 3.05 -10.29
N ASP A 325 21.16 3.78 -11.28
CA ASP A 325 21.69 5.05 -11.77
C ASP A 325 21.27 6.26 -10.91
N GLY A 326 20.49 6.02 -9.85
CA GLY A 326 20.00 7.05 -8.93
C GLY A 326 18.75 7.79 -9.42
N THR A 327 18.06 7.28 -10.44
CA THR A 327 16.77 7.84 -10.90
C THR A 327 15.58 7.09 -10.32
N LEU A 328 14.42 7.75 -10.26
CA LEU A 328 13.12 7.15 -9.92
C LEU A 328 12.27 6.88 -11.16
N LEU A 329 12.51 7.64 -12.23
CA LEU A 329 11.76 7.65 -13.48
C LEU A 329 10.23 7.81 -13.28
N PRO A 330 9.77 8.88 -12.60
CA PRO A 330 8.35 9.01 -12.27
C PRO A 330 7.44 9.07 -13.50
N LEU A 331 7.90 9.68 -14.59
CA LEU A 331 7.18 9.75 -15.87
C LEU A 331 7.50 8.58 -16.81
N GLY A 332 8.44 7.72 -16.43
CA GLY A 332 8.77 6.48 -17.15
C GLY A 332 7.61 5.49 -17.11
N ARG A 333 7.54 4.64 -18.13
CA ARG A 333 6.56 3.54 -18.20
C ARG A 333 7.00 2.41 -17.28
N ILE A 334 6.03 1.77 -16.63
CA ILE A 334 6.31 0.62 -15.77
C ILE A 334 6.14 -0.66 -16.57
N THR A 335 7.04 -1.61 -16.36
CA THR A 335 6.96 -2.92 -17.01
C THR A 335 6.10 -3.90 -16.23
N ARG A 336 5.67 -4.99 -16.89
CA ARG A 336 4.91 -6.07 -16.25
C ARG A 336 5.69 -6.76 -15.14
N GLY A 337 7.00 -6.90 -15.31
CA GLY A 337 7.89 -7.46 -14.27
C GLY A 337 7.99 -6.56 -13.04
N GLU A 338 8.11 -5.25 -13.24
CA GLU A 338 8.16 -4.29 -12.15
C GLU A 338 6.83 -4.24 -11.37
N ILE A 339 5.70 -4.23 -12.06
CA ILE A 339 4.38 -4.30 -11.42
C ILE A 339 4.21 -5.62 -10.64
N ALA A 340 4.69 -6.74 -11.20
CA ALA A 340 4.62 -8.01 -10.48
C ALA A 340 5.36 -7.97 -9.14
N LYS A 341 6.54 -7.34 -9.09
CA LYS A 341 7.27 -7.09 -7.84
C LYS A 341 6.48 -6.20 -6.89
N VAL A 342 5.97 -5.06 -7.37
CA VAL A 342 5.20 -4.09 -6.57
C VAL A 342 4.00 -4.76 -5.89
N LEU A 343 3.21 -5.51 -6.65
CA LEU A 343 2.01 -6.18 -6.13
C LEU A 343 2.31 -7.38 -5.22
N ALA A 344 3.46 -8.00 -5.38
CA ALA A 344 3.91 -9.04 -4.46
C ALA A 344 4.30 -8.47 -3.08
N LEU A 345 4.70 -7.20 -3.02
CA LEU A 345 5.09 -6.49 -1.80
C LEU A 345 3.90 -5.83 -1.07
N LEU A 346 2.73 -5.74 -1.71
CA LEU A 346 1.48 -5.24 -1.11
C LEU A 346 0.87 -6.27 -0.17
#